data_f0d377176bf6c5a2d2d2ea6637d58633
#
_entry.id   f0d377176bf6c5a2d2d2ea6637d58633
#
_cell.length_a   1.000
_cell.length_b   1.000
_cell.length_c   1.000
_cell.angle_alpha   90.00
_cell.angle_beta   90.00
_cell.angle_gamma   90.00
#
_symmetry.space_group_name_H-M   'P 1'
#
loop_
_entity.id
_entity.type
_entity.pdbx_description
1 polymer ?
#
loop_
_entity_poly.entity_id
_entity_poly.type
_entity_poly.pdbx_seq_one_letter_code
_entity_poly.pdbx_strand_id
1 'polypeptide(L)'
;MRDAEFEQRLLRVARGVEKADLVLKGGNVFNSFTGEWEKADVAVCGSVIAGIGSYKGAEEYNMAGKYLTPGFLDAHMHIESTMLAPRELARLLLLNGVTGIFADPHEIANVLGTEGL
;
A
#
# COMPACT_ATOMS: atom_id res chain seq x y z
N MET A 1 6.45 -17.01 0.56
CA MET A 1 5.68 -17.65 -0.54
C MET A 1 4.24 -17.71 -0.06
N ARG A 2 3.27 -17.18 -0.81
CA ARG A 2 1.85 -17.33 -0.46
C ARG A 2 1.47 -18.78 -0.66
N ASP A 3 0.63 -19.33 0.23
CA ASP A 3 0.19 -20.69 0.07
C ASP A 3 -0.93 -20.82 -0.99
N ALA A 4 -1.15 -22.01 -1.49
CA ALA A 4 -2.13 -22.26 -2.55
C ALA A 4 -3.58 -21.96 -2.09
N GLU A 5 -3.86 -22.09 -0.80
CA GLU A 5 -5.17 -21.81 -0.22
C GLU A 5 -5.47 -20.31 -0.25
N PHE A 6 -4.50 -19.48 0.12
CA PHE A 6 -4.63 -18.03 0.03
C PHE A 6 -4.83 -17.56 -1.41
N GLU A 7 -4.09 -18.10 -2.37
CA GLU A 7 -4.24 -17.75 -3.80
C GLU A 7 -5.64 -18.12 -4.33
N GLN A 8 -6.16 -19.27 -3.97
CA GLN A 8 -7.51 -19.68 -4.33
C GLN A 8 -8.57 -18.75 -3.69
N ARG A 9 -8.39 -18.37 -2.43
CA ARG A 9 -9.28 -17.44 -1.76
C ARG A 9 -9.24 -16.06 -2.43
N LEU A 10 -8.05 -15.54 -2.72
CA LEU A 10 -7.86 -14.28 -3.42
C LEU A 10 -8.61 -14.24 -4.76
N LEU A 11 -8.53 -15.32 -5.54
CA LEU A 11 -9.28 -15.45 -6.79
C LEU A 11 -10.80 -15.44 -6.59
N ARG A 12 -11.32 -16.11 -5.55
CA ARG A 12 -12.76 -16.07 -5.23
C ARG A 12 -13.21 -14.67 -4.82
N VAL A 13 -12.42 -13.97 -4.02
CA VAL A 13 -12.69 -12.58 -3.63
C VAL A 13 -12.65 -11.66 -4.86
N ALA A 14 -11.62 -11.76 -5.69
CA ALA A 14 -11.46 -10.97 -6.90
C ALA A 14 -12.64 -11.13 -7.88
N ARG A 15 -13.22 -12.33 -7.94
CA ARG A 15 -14.41 -12.64 -8.74
C ARG A 15 -15.74 -12.25 -8.07
N GLY A 16 -15.70 -11.72 -6.84
CA GLY A 16 -16.89 -11.38 -6.08
C GLY A 16 -17.71 -12.58 -5.56
N VAL A 17 -17.15 -13.79 -5.62
CA VAL A 17 -17.78 -15.03 -5.14
C VAL A 17 -17.70 -15.14 -3.62
N GLU A 18 -16.63 -14.61 -3.04
CA GLU A 18 -16.39 -14.54 -1.60
C GLU A 18 -16.25 -13.07 -1.18
N LYS A 19 -16.65 -12.76 0.08
CA LYS A 19 -16.47 -11.43 0.64
C LYS A 19 -14.99 -11.14 0.86
N ALA A 20 -14.59 -9.91 0.55
CA ALA A 20 -13.28 -9.40 0.95
C ALA A 20 -13.17 -9.24 2.48
N ASP A 21 -11.96 -9.18 3.01
CA ASP A 21 -11.77 -8.87 4.43
C ASP A 21 -12.17 -7.42 4.72
N LEU A 22 -11.76 -6.52 3.82
CA LEU A 22 -12.04 -5.09 3.90
C LEU A 22 -12.46 -4.56 2.53
N VAL A 23 -13.44 -3.65 2.50
CA VAL A 23 -13.79 -2.89 1.30
C VAL A 23 -13.82 -1.40 1.62
N LEU A 24 -13.09 -0.62 0.84
CA LEU A 24 -13.18 0.83 0.80
C LEU A 24 -14.25 1.20 -0.24
N LYS A 25 -15.42 1.68 0.25
CA LYS A 25 -16.65 1.81 -0.55
C LYS A 25 -16.81 3.18 -1.21
N GLY A 26 -16.98 3.18 -2.54
CA GLY A 26 -17.48 4.32 -3.30
C GLY A 26 -16.55 5.53 -3.33
N GLY A 27 -15.24 5.32 -3.21
CA GLY A 27 -14.23 6.36 -3.34
C GLY A 27 -13.95 6.75 -4.80
N ASN A 28 -13.23 7.85 -4.99
CA ASN A 28 -12.61 8.18 -6.27
C ASN A 28 -11.23 7.51 -6.30
N VAL A 29 -11.11 6.41 -7.01
CA VAL A 29 -9.89 5.59 -7.07
C VAL A 29 -9.04 6.03 -8.24
N PHE A 30 -7.76 6.30 -7.99
CA PHE A 30 -6.81 6.62 -9.05
C PHE A 30 -6.35 5.33 -9.74
N ASN A 31 -6.64 5.21 -11.01
CA ASN A 31 -6.13 4.14 -11.84
C ASN A 31 -4.74 4.52 -12.36
N SER A 32 -3.70 3.93 -11.76
CA SER A 32 -2.31 4.22 -12.12
C SER A 32 -1.89 3.73 -13.51
N PHE A 33 -2.69 2.89 -14.17
CA PHE A 33 -2.42 2.42 -15.54
C PHE A 33 -2.95 3.40 -16.58
N THR A 34 -4.13 4.00 -16.34
CA THR A 34 -4.75 4.93 -17.28
C THR A 34 -4.52 6.39 -16.92
N GLY A 35 -4.13 6.69 -15.66
CA GLY A 35 -4.01 8.06 -15.15
C GLY A 35 -5.36 8.72 -14.84
N GLU A 36 -6.44 7.96 -14.81
CA GLU A 36 -7.80 8.45 -14.63
C GLU A 36 -8.35 8.17 -13.24
N TRP A 37 -9.40 8.91 -12.85
CA TRP A 37 -10.14 8.68 -11.63
C TRP A 37 -11.41 7.89 -11.93
N GLU A 38 -11.61 6.81 -11.21
CA GLU A 38 -12.78 5.95 -11.31
C GLU A 38 -13.54 5.91 -9.98
N LYS A 39 -14.87 6.05 -10.02
CA LYS A 39 -15.68 5.86 -8.82
C LYS A 39 -15.92 4.37 -8.61
N ALA A 40 -15.25 3.79 -7.63
CA ALA A 40 -15.26 2.35 -7.39
C ALA A 40 -15.04 2.00 -5.92
N ASP A 41 -15.23 0.73 -5.59
CA ASP A 41 -14.78 0.13 -4.34
C ASP A 41 -13.38 -0.46 -4.54
N VAL A 42 -12.60 -0.51 -3.47
CA VAL A 42 -11.34 -1.25 -3.40
C VAL A 42 -11.50 -2.40 -2.42
N ALA A 43 -11.38 -3.63 -2.93
CA ALA A 43 -11.47 -4.86 -2.13
C ALA A 43 -10.08 -5.34 -1.70
N VAL A 44 -9.93 -5.68 -0.43
CA VAL A 44 -8.69 -6.17 0.17
C VAL A 44 -8.89 -7.58 0.72
N CYS A 45 -7.97 -8.49 0.40
CA CYS A 45 -7.90 -9.85 0.91
C CYS A 45 -6.54 -10.05 1.57
N GLY A 46 -6.51 -10.21 2.89
CA GLY A 46 -5.28 -10.20 3.66
C GLY A 46 -4.53 -8.87 3.47
N SER A 47 -3.33 -8.93 2.93
CA SER A 47 -2.49 -7.75 2.63
C SER A 47 -2.49 -7.35 1.14
N VAL A 48 -3.45 -7.85 0.36
CA VAL A 48 -3.47 -7.68 -1.10
C VAL A 48 -4.75 -7.00 -1.56
N ILE A 49 -4.65 -6.07 -2.49
CA ILE A 49 -5.79 -5.55 -3.23
C ILE A 49 -6.28 -6.67 -4.15
N ALA A 50 -7.48 -7.19 -3.87
CA ALA A 50 -8.09 -8.26 -4.66
C ALA A 50 -8.74 -7.73 -5.94
N GLY A 51 -9.23 -6.48 -5.92
CA GLY A 51 -9.83 -5.86 -7.10
C GLY A 51 -10.38 -4.47 -6.83
N ILE A 52 -10.65 -3.77 -7.93
CA ILE A 52 -11.31 -2.47 -7.97
C ILE A 52 -12.61 -2.66 -8.76
N GLY A 53 -13.74 -2.19 -8.22
CA GLY A 53 -15.05 -2.39 -8.88
C GLY A 53 -16.20 -2.28 -7.90
N SER A 54 -17.07 -3.30 -7.84
CA SER A 54 -18.19 -3.38 -6.89
C SER A 54 -18.05 -4.64 -6.04
N TYR A 55 -17.79 -4.47 -4.75
CA TYR A 55 -17.47 -5.57 -3.84
C TYR A 55 -18.27 -5.52 -2.54
N LYS A 56 -18.32 -6.67 -1.84
CA LYS A 56 -18.82 -6.80 -0.45
C LYS A 56 -17.67 -7.24 0.44
N GLY A 57 -17.56 -6.62 1.62
CA GLY A 57 -16.54 -6.94 2.62
C GLY A 57 -17.12 -7.49 3.91
N ALA A 58 -16.25 -8.09 4.73
CA ALA A 58 -16.55 -8.35 6.14
C ALA A 58 -16.58 -7.02 6.91
N GLU A 59 -15.61 -6.15 6.62
CA GLU A 59 -15.57 -4.76 7.05
C GLU A 59 -15.73 -3.84 5.84
N GLU A 60 -16.48 -2.74 5.99
CA GLU A 60 -16.69 -1.78 4.93
C GLU A 60 -16.52 -0.36 5.46
N TYR A 61 -15.69 0.45 4.79
CA TYR A 61 -15.49 1.86 5.10
C TYR A 61 -16.03 2.74 3.98
N ASN A 62 -16.91 3.66 4.33
CA ASN A 62 -17.46 4.63 3.37
C ASN A 62 -16.39 5.65 2.97
N MET A 63 -16.04 5.66 1.69
CA MET A 63 -15.08 6.57 1.07
C MET A 63 -15.75 7.60 0.12
N ALA A 64 -17.06 7.77 0.21
CA ALA A 64 -17.77 8.74 -0.61
C ALA A 64 -17.17 10.14 -0.45
N GLY A 65 -16.83 10.78 -1.58
CA GLY A 65 -16.18 12.09 -1.62
C GLY A 65 -14.69 12.11 -1.33
N LYS A 66 -14.08 10.97 -0.98
CA LYS A 66 -12.63 10.83 -0.75
C LYS A 66 -11.93 10.31 -2.01
N TYR A 67 -10.62 10.59 -2.07
CA TYR A 67 -9.73 10.14 -3.12
C TYR A 67 -8.84 9.02 -2.58
N LEU A 68 -8.72 7.93 -3.33
CA LEU A 68 -7.91 6.76 -3.01
C LEU A 68 -6.80 6.64 -4.05
N THR A 69 -5.57 6.69 -3.61
CA THR A 69 -4.38 6.50 -4.45
C THR A 69 -3.55 5.35 -3.91
N PRO A 70 -2.68 4.74 -4.73
CA PRO A 70 -1.55 3.98 -4.19
C PRO A 70 -0.76 4.84 -3.20
N GLY A 71 -0.09 4.21 -2.23
CA GLY A 71 0.81 4.92 -1.33
C GLY A 71 1.95 5.57 -2.12
N PHE A 72 2.39 6.75 -1.67
CA PHE A 72 3.47 7.47 -2.34
C PHE A 72 4.81 6.74 -2.15
N LEU A 73 5.67 6.88 -3.16
CA LEU A 73 7.05 6.42 -3.12
C LEU A 73 7.97 7.64 -3.14
N ASP A 74 8.90 7.71 -2.18
CA ASP A 74 9.99 8.67 -2.24
C ASP A 74 11.13 8.06 -3.07
N ALA A 75 11.45 8.71 -4.17
CA ALA A 75 12.40 8.18 -5.15
C ALA A 75 13.87 8.36 -4.75
N HIS A 76 14.15 9.14 -3.71
CA HIS A 76 15.51 9.36 -3.24
C HIS A 76 15.53 9.91 -1.81
N MET A 77 16.09 9.15 -0.88
CA MET A 77 16.16 9.54 0.53
C MET A 77 17.47 9.07 1.17
N HIS A 78 17.99 9.92 2.06
CA HIS A 78 19.07 9.57 2.99
C HIS A 78 18.48 9.46 4.39
N ILE A 79 18.32 8.25 4.90
CA ILE A 79 17.72 7.99 6.22
C ILE A 79 18.56 8.66 7.31
N GLU A 80 19.87 8.54 7.22
CA GLU A 80 20.85 9.05 8.20
C GLU A 80 20.76 10.56 8.37
N SER A 81 20.57 11.29 7.26
CA SER A 81 20.45 12.75 7.27
C SER A 81 19.19 13.23 8.03
N THR A 82 18.22 12.37 8.25
CA THR A 82 17.04 12.69 9.06
C THR A 82 17.32 12.69 10.57
N MET A 83 18.43 12.12 10.98
CA MET A 83 18.80 11.87 12.38
C MET A 83 17.78 11.02 13.15
N LEU A 84 16.95 10.27 12.45
CA LEU A 84 15.95 9.36 13.00
C LEU A 84 16.36 7.91 12.77
N ALA A 85 16.04 7.05 13.73
CA ALA A 85 16.11 5.63 13.49
C ALA A 85 15.09 5.23 12.38
N PRO A 86 15.42 4.24 11.52
CA PRO A 86 14.54 3.87 10.39
C PRO A 86 13.09 3.60 10.78
N ARG A 87 12.86 3.00 11.94
CA ARG A 87 11.52 2.71 12.47
C ARG A 87 10.72 3.99 12.75
N GLU A 88 11.35 5.00 13.34
CA GLU A 88 10.68 6.26 13.69
C GLU A 88 10.41 7.08 12.41
N LEU A 89 11.38 7.09 11.48
CA LEU A 89 11.19 7.69 10.17
C LEU A 89 10.02 7.04 9.43
N ALA A 90 9.94 5.71 9.40
CA ALA A 90 8.85 4.98 8.74
C ALA A 90 7.47 5.38 9.28
N ARG A 91 7.33 5.61 10.59
CA ARG A 91 6.07 6.09 11.18
C ARG A 91 5.68 7.46 10.66
N LEU A 92 6.63 8.38 10.56
CA LEU A 92 6.37 9.73 10.03
C LEU A 92 6.02 9.70 8.54
N LEU A 93 6.71 8.87 7.77
CA LEU A 93 6.45 8.69 6.34
C LEU A 93 5.04 8.16 6.11
N LEU A 94 4.61 7.12 6.84
CA LEU A 94 3.26 6.57 6.74
C LEU A 94 2.17 7.58 7.09
N LEU A 95 2.38 8.43 8.11
CA LEU A 95 1.45 9.50 8.46
C LEU A 95 1.28 10.55 7.33
N ASN A 96 2.28 10.66 6.44
CA ASN A 96 2.26 11.54 5.27
C ASN A 96 1.94 10.80 3.96
N GLY A 97 1.50 9.54 4.04
CA GLY A 97 1.09 8.74 2.88
C GLY A 97 2.24 8.13 2.08
N VAL A 98 3.48 8.24 2.56
CA VAL A 98 4.64 7.59 1.92
C VAL A 98 4.75 6.16 2.44
N THR A 99 4.68 5.18 1.52
CA THR A 99 4.66 3.75 1.84
C THR A 99 5.91 3.00 1.39
N GLY A 100 6.77 3.68 0.65
CA GLY A 100 8.06 3.13 0.23
C GLY A 100 9.07 4.24 -0.06
N ILE A 101 10.33 3.91 0.10
CA ILE A 101 11.45 4.82 -0.16
C ILE A 101 12.54 4.09 -0.93
N PHE A 102 13.26 4.82 -1.76
CA PHE A 102 14.55 4.40 -2.32
C PHE A 102 15.64 5.08 -1.52
N ALA A 103 16.18 4.36 -0.53
CA ALA A 103 17.23 4.88 0.33
C ALA A 103 18.61 4.72 -0.33
N ASP A 104 19.42 5.75 -0.22
CA ASP A 104 20.85 5.72 -0.55
C ASP A 104 21.63 5.78 0.78
N PRO A 105 22.07 4.64 1.33
CA PRO A 105 22.67 4.54 2.66
C PRO A 105 24.17 4.79 2.68
N HIS A 106 24.70 5.66 1.82
CA HIS A 106 26.15 5.88 1.69
C HIS A 106 26.77 6.54 2.95
N GLU A 107 26.00 7.29 3.72
CA GLU A 107 26.50 7.94 4.93
C GLU A 107 26.87 6.88 5.97
N ILE A 108 26.00 5.92 6.26
CA ILE A 108 26.29 4.84 7.19
C ILE A 108 27.33 3.87 6.62
N ALA A 109 27.34 3.63 5.31
CA ALA A 109 28.35 2.82 4.66
C ALA A 109 29.74 3.44 4.76
N ASN A 110 29.87 4.76 4.71
CA ASN A 110 31.14 5.46 4.92
C ASN A 110 31.69 5.32 6.36
N VAL A 111 30.80 5.13 7.34
CA VAL A 111 31.18 5.01 8.76
C VAL A 111 31.45 3.55 9.16
N LEU A 112 30.58 2.64 8.75
CA LEU A 112 30.56 1.24 9.19
C LEU A 112 30.91 0.23 8.08
N GLY A 113 31.20 0.68 6.87
CA GLY A 113 31.39 -0.20 5.72
C GLY A 113 30.07 -0.90 5.35
N THR A 114 30.19 -2.03 4.65
CA THR A 114 29.03 -2.82 4.20
C THR A 114 28.25 -3.48 5.34
N GLU A 115 28.80 -3.54 6.52
CA GLU A 115 28.10 -4.07 7.71
C GLU A 115 27.05 -3.10 8.27
N GLY A 116 27.10 -1.82 7.85
CA GLY A 116 26.09 -0.82 8.19
C GLY A 116 24.83 -0.86 7.33
N LEU A 117 24.87 -1.63 6.26
CA LEU A 117 23.77 -1.78 5.30
C LEU A 117 22.89 -2.97 5.66
#